data_ff818124dd222b294224c4d9cb5f2af3
#
_entry.id   ff818124dd222b294224c4d9cb5f2af3
#
_cell.length_a   1.000
_cell.length_b   1.000
_cell.length_c   1.000
_cell.angle_alpha   90.00
_cell.angle_beta   90.00
_cell.angle_gamma   90.00
#
_symmetry.space_group_name_H-M   'P 1'
#
loop_
_entity.id
_entity.type
_entity.pdbx_description
1 polymer ?
#
loop_
_entity_poly.entity_id
_entity_poly.type
_entity_poly.pdbx_seq_one_letter_code
_entity_poly.pdbx_strand_id
1 'polypeptide(L)'
;MDKQKFTYKVYDAKTRNFIYEEDFTSDNPFKDIAERMSKEDISHGSLYIVAENENGQETAYTIVKKSGTKFVKYEHCDFPLSYIDFDIEPRYLTCIDEVYNHYKYYEITFDKDNLRTNVRYGRIGADKNDTFGEREYDYPLSMYWVKYYEKLSKGYEDKSELKDFDNRQKKGTEYEPVKDKYSKSLIEFLIRKQKDYVESNYSTGAAFSMEAVKKSEKILEELKAYADSSFSNKQFKIRELFKELVTILPRRIADVSNYLNYITGLSSEALMEHIEQEEDLLNNFKDLYVKKENEAEEKADNKDILEANNLTATCTDYKDIHMIEDKLDKDMAAMKTVLAVKNRYTNDRYIACKKEKGIENRGCHLLWHGSRTENWWSIFKNGLTLNNNAIVTGKMFGQGLYFAPKAEKSMNYTSSSGSYWTGGNDKTGFMALYAVAMGKPYEIDHALSSYFTEKDLKHGCHSVWGKAGRHLRNDECIIYDERQCDIKFLLEVDREREKYLTPEFIKAARNIKLNQLKADKNGLRAYMSLRTPDSTFSRLNMDKNNKVEFIYTYDNTLTIKTYDKELKSSEKELKFNSYQTDYLKMMFKENFTSNDREFDMLLEEKQKEVQKPKVKVKKKEIEMSLLA
;
A
#
# COMPACT_ATOMS: atom_id res chain seq x y z
N MET A 1 -3.34 45.42 -9.49
CA MET A 1 -2.89 46.46 -10.46
C MET A 1 -4.00 47.49 -10.63
N ASP A 2 -3.64 48.73 -10.97
CA ASP A 2 -4.67 49.73 -11.30
C ASP A 2 -5.33 49.36 -12.64
N LYS A 3 -6.63 49.55 -12.76
CA LYS A 3 -7.37 49.27 -14.00
C LYS A 3 -6.94 50.25 -15.10
N GLN A 4 -6.55 49.72 -16.24
CA GLN A 4 -6.16 50.50 -17.41
C GLN A 4 -7.17 50.30 -18.55
N LYS A 5 -7.23 51.25 -19.46
CA LYS A 5 -8.14 51.19 -20.62
C LYS A 5 -7.47 50.47 -21.79
N PHE A 6 -8.24 49.63 -22.49
CA PHE A 6 -7.85 48.90 -23.69
C PHE A 6 -8.95 48.99 -24.73
N THR A 7 -8.57 48.88 -26.00
CA THR A 7 -9.49 48.75 -27.14
C THR A 7 -9.30 47.36 -27.76
N TYR A 8 -10.39 46.60 -27.82
CA TYR A 8 -10.44 45.26 -28.43
C TYR A 8 -11.06 45.37 -29.81
N LYS A 9 -10.30 45.08 -30.88
CA LYS A 9 -10.71 45.21 -32.28
C LYS A 9 -10.74 43.84 -32.96
N VAL A 10 -11.81 43.53 -33.65
CA VAL A 10 -12.03 42.24 -34.34
C VAL A 10 -12.14 42.45 -35.85
N TYR A 11 -11.41 41.65 -36.59
CA TYR A 11 -11.35 41.68 -38.03
C TYR A 11 -11.56 40.25 -38.62
N ASP A 12 -12.09 40.15 -39.81
CA ASP A 12 -11.99 38.91 -40.58
C ASP A 12 -10.54 38.60 -40.91
N ALA A 13 -10.07 37.40 -40.58
CA ALA A 13 -8.65 37.05 -40.70
C ALA A 13 -8.13 37.00 -42.14
N LYS A 14 -9.01 36.69 -43.11
CA LYS A 14 -8.67 36.56 -44.55
C LYS A 14 -8.72 37.89 -45.28
N THR A 15 -9.78 38.65 -45.08
CA THR A 15 -10.04 39.90 -45.79
C THR A 15 -9.48 41.12 -45.04
N ARG A 16 -9.19 40.99 -43.77
CA ARG A 16 -8.81 42.10 -42.84
C ARG A 16 -9.91 43.15 -42.74
N ASN A 17 -11.14 42.87 -43.13
CA ASN A 17 -12.26 43.77 -42.93
C ASN A 17 -12.57 43.90 -41.44
N PHE A 18 -12.75 45.13 -41.01
CA PHE A 18 -13.15 45.44 -39.65
C PHE A 18 -14.56 44.91 -39.37
N ILE A 19 -14.77 44.32 -38.21
CA ILE A 19 -16.07 43.76 -37.81
C ILE A 19 -16.65 44.67 -36.69
N TYR A 20 -15.93 44.82 -35.59
CA TYR A 20 -16.31 45.67 -34.46
C TYR A 20 -15.13 45.99 -33.58
N GLU A 21 -15.34 46.99 -32.69
CA GLU A 21 -14.43 47.29 -31.56
C GLU A 21 -15.19 47.55 -30.30
N GLU A 22 -14.50 47.34 -29.17
CA GLU A 22 -15.04 47.57 -27.84
C GLU A 22 -13.94 48.06 -26.91
N ASP A 23 -14.21 49.16 -26.19
CA ASP A 23 -13.34 49.63 -25.11
C ASP A 23 -13.65 48.93 -23.81
N PHE A 24 -12.63 48.59 -23.06
CA PHE A 24 -12.78 47.99 -21.73
C PHE A 24 -11.68 48.44 -20.80
N THR A 25 -11.90 48.30 -19.47
CA THR A 25 -10.89 48.55 -18.45
C THR A 25 -10.53 47.25 -17.75
N SER A 26 -9.25 47.01 -17.54
CA SER A 26 -8.76 45.74 -16.98
C SER A 26 -7.57 45.99 -16.06
N ASP A 27 -7.46 45.18 -15.01
CA ASP A 27 -6.27 45.00 -14.19
C ASP A 27 -5.48 43.72 -14.57
N ASN A 28 -6.06 42.85 -15.40
CA ASN A 28 -5.41 41.67 -15.99
C ASN A 28 -5.77 41.50 -17.48
N PRO A 29 -5.19 42.34 -18.37
CA PRO A 29 -5.60 42.41 -19.79
C PRO A 29 -5.42 41.09 -20.54
N PHE A 30 -4.40 40.32 -20.25
CA PHE A 30 -4.20 39.04 -20.94
C PHE A 30 -5.30 38.03 -20.63
N LYS A 31 -5.81 38.02 -19.39
CA LYS A 31 -6.94 37.19 -18.98
C LYS A 31 -8.23 37.66 -19.67
N ASP A 32 -8.53 38.93 -19.59
CA ASP A 32 -9.78 39.47 -20.12
C ASP A 32 -9.85 39.39 -21.65
N ILE A 33 -8.74 39.64 -22.36
CA ILE A 33 -8.64 39.44 -23.80
C ILE A 33 -8.85 37.97 -24.16
N ALA A 34 -8.17 37.05 -23.47
CA ALA A 34 -8.32 35.62 -23.73
C ALA A 34 -9.74 35.11 -23.47
N GLU A 35 -10.40 35.62 -22.43
CA GLU A 35 -11.80 35.31 -22.16
C GLU A 35 -12.73 35.83 -23.26
N ARG A 36 -12.55 37.08 -23.72
CA ARG A 36 -13.31 37.67 -24.85
C ARG A 36 -13.12 36.83 -26.13
N MET A 37 -11.88 36.53 -26.49
CA MET A 37 -11.55 35.66 -27.64
C MET A 37 -12.27 34.31 -27.56
N SER A 38 -12.44 33.74 -26.39
CA SER A 38 -13.10 32.45 -26.22
C SER A 38 -14.60 32.49 -26.54
N LYS A 39 -15.21 33.65 -26.40
CA LYS A 39 -16.65 33.90 -26.63
C LYS A 39 -16.97 34.31 -28.08
N GLU A 40 -15.93 34.62 -28.87
CA GLU A 40 -16.14 35.04 -30.26
C GLU A 40 -16.83 33.96 -31.13
N ASP A 41 -17.78 34.41 -31.94
CA ASP A 41 -18.42 33.55 -32.95
C ASP A 41 -17.55 33.41 -34.17
N ILE A 42 -17.02 32.21 -34.38
CA ILE A 42 -16.22 31.84 -35.56
C ILE A 42 -16.97 30.92 -36.53
N SER A 43 -18.30 30.91 -36.45
CA SER A 43 -19.14 30.08 -37.33
C SER A 43 -18.90 30.35 -38.82
N HIS A 44 -18.57 31.56 -39.20
CA HIS A 44 -18.39 32.05 -40.56
C HIS A 44 -16.93 32.14 -41.03
N GLY A 45 -15.95 31.85 -40.18
CA GLY A 45 -14.54 31.92 -40.57
C GLY A 45 -13.55 32.13 -39.44
N SER A 46 -12.32 32.47 -39.80
CA SER A 46 -11.27 32.84 -38.87
C SER A 46 -11.28 34.35 -38.57
N LEU A 47 -10.96 34.72 -37.35
CA LEU A 47 -10.90 36.12 -36.90
C LEU A 47 -9.46 36.53 -36.63
N TYR A 48 -9.13 37.79 -36.89
CA TYR A 48 -7.91 38.45 -36.45
C TYR A 48 -8.29 39.52 -35.41
N ILE A 49 -7.62 39.44 -34.27
CA ILE A 49 -7.97 40.23 -33.10
C ILE A 49 -6.75 41.06 -32.68
N VAL A 50 -6.98 42.33 -32.46
CA VAL A 50 -5.96 43.26 -31.92
C VAL A 50 -6.52 43.87 -30.63
N ALA A 51 -5.72 43.83 -29.59
CA ALA A 51 -5.99 44.58 -28.37
C ALA A 51 -4.91 45.62 -28.18
N GLU A 52 -5.31 46.87 -28.05
CA GLU A 52 -4.46 48.05 -27.97
C GLU A 52 -4.65 48.73 -26.61
N ASN A 53 -3.55 49.12 -25.95
CA ASN A 53 -3.60 49.93 -24.73
C ASN A 53 -3.58 51.43 -25.03
N GLU A 54 -3.76 52.28 -24.00
CA GLU A 54 -3.75 53.76 -24.13
C GLU A 54 -2.45 54.33 -24.72
N ASN A 55 -1.35 53.57 -24.69
CA ASN A 55 -0.06 53.96 -25.21
C ASN A 55 0.18 53.51 -26.66
N GLY A 56 -0.83 52.92 -27.30
CA GLY A 56 -0.71 52.37 -28.66
C GLY A 56 0.10 51.09 -28.77
N GLN A 57 0.31 50.37 -27.66
CA GLN A 57 0.94 49.06 -27.69
C GLN A 57 -0.13 48.01 -27.99
N GLU A 58 0.18 47.08 -28.89
CA GLU A 58 -0.76 46.09 -29.39
C GLU A 58 -0.34 44.66 -29.06
N THR A 59 -1.33 43.79 -28.86
CA THR A 59 -1.15 42.33 -28.95
C THR A 59 -2.14 41.81 -29.99
N ALA A 60 -1.68 40.87 -30.81
CA ALA A 60 -2.48 40.35 -31.93
C ALA A 60 -2.62 38.81 -31.86
N TYR A 61 -3.83 38.34 -32.14
CA TYR A 61 -4.17 36.93 -32.11
C TYR A 61 -4.97 36.55 -33.36
N THR A 62 -4.86 35.29 -33.75
CA THR A 62 -5.71 34.72 -34.81
C THR A 62 -6.52 33.56 -34.22
N ILE A 63 -7.84 33.64 -34.34
CA ILE A 63 -8.74 32.53 -34.04
C ILE A 63 -9.07 31.82 -35.34
N VAL A 64 -8.77 30.53 -35.40
CA VAL A 64 -8.97 29.72 -36.62
C VAL A 64 -10.03 28.65 -36.38
N LYS A 65 -11.00 28.51 -37.27
CA LYS A 65 -11.94 27.40 -37.30
C LYS A 65 -11.39 26.29 -38.19
N LYS A 66 -11.23 25.08 -37.64
CA LYS A 66 -10.80 23.90 -38.40
C LYS A 66 -11.67 22.70 -38.00
N SER A 67 -12.36 22.09 -38.94
CA SER A 67 -13.18 20.88 -38.74
C SER A 67 -14.16 20.98 -37.54
N GLY A 68 -14.83 22.13 -37.40
CA GLY A 68 -15.76 22.40 -36.28
C GLY A 68 -15.10 22.76 -34.96
N THR A 69 -13.78 22.70 -34.84
CA THR A 69 -13.04 23.02 -33.63
C THR A 69 -12.52 24.44 -33.64
N LYS A 70 -12.59 25.14 -32.52
CA LYS A 70 -12.02 26.47 -32.32
C LYS A 70 -10.52 26.36 -32.00
N PHE A 71 -9.66 27.06 -32.72
CA PHE A 71 -8.23 27.17 -32.43
C PHE A 71 -7.85 28.62 -32.20
N VAL A 72 -7.01 28.85 -31.20
CA VAL A 72 -6.36 30.15 -30.98
C VAL A 72 -4.89 30.02 -31.34
N LYS A 73 -4.44 30.83 -32.31
CA LYS A 73 -3.05 30.91 -32.72
C LYS A 73 -2.48 32.24 -32.27
N TYR A 74 -1.41 32.18 -31.48
CA TYR A 74 -0.65 33.38 -31.11
C TYR A 74 0.23 33.84 -32.29
N GLU A 75 0.21 35.13 -32.57
CA GLU A 75 1.05 35.74 -33.60
C GLU A 75 2.05 36.75 -33.04
N HIS A 76 1.62 37.64 -32.14
CA HIS A 76 2.41 38.75 -31.64
C HIS A 76 1.94 39.23 -30.25
N CYS A 77 2.85 39.78 -29.43
CA CYS A 77 2.53 40.42 -28.17
C CYS A 77 3.61 41.46 -27.81
N ASP A 78 3.21 42.69 -27.78
CA ASP A 78 4.06 43.84 -27.39
C ASP A 78 3.69 44.43 -26.04
N PHE A 79 2.75 43.87 -25.31
CA PHE A 79 2.40 44.39 -24.00
C PHE A 79 3.55 44.23 -23.01
N PRO A 80 3.84 45.28 -22.19
CA PRO A 80 4.84 45.23 -21.15
C PRO A 80 4.60 44.07 -20.19
N LEU A 81 5.67 43.47 -19.65
CA LEU A 81 5.59 42.41 -18.64
C LEU A 81 4.85 42.85 -17.38
N SER A 82 4.77 44.17 -17.10
CA SER A 82 4.00 44.73 -16.00
C SER A 82 2.48 44.47 -16.08
N TYR A 83 1.96 44.07 -17.25
CA TYR A 83 0.57 43.67 -17.41
C TYR A 83 0.33 42.18 -17.15
N ILE A 84 1.36 41.42 -16.93
CA ILE A 84 1.26 39.98 -16.63
C ILE A 84 1.21 39.82 -15.13
N ASP A 85 0.15 39.18 -14.66
CA ASP A 85 0.06 38.71 -13.28
C ASP A 85 1.01 37.53 -13.10
N PHE A 86 2.03 37.70 -12.25
CA PHE A 86 3.03 36.68 -11.95
C PHE A 86 2.62 35.76 -10.80
N ASP A 87 1.52 36.03 -10.14
CA ASP A 87 0.97 35.19 -9.07
C ASP A 87 -0.17 34.30 -9.58
N ILE A 88 0.00 33.82 -10.83
CA ILE A 88 -0.96 32.94 -11.48
C ILE A 88 -0.75 31.51 -10.98
N GLU A 89 -1.81 30.92 -10.47
CA GLU A 89 -1.85 29.53 -10.03
C GLU A 89 -1.77 28.55 -11.22
N PRO A 90 -1.09 27.42 -11.11
CA PRO A 90 -1.15 26.34 -12.10
C PRO A 90 -2.58 25.88 -12.34
N ARG A 91 -2.89 25.41 -13.55
CA ARG A 91 -4.22 24.91 -13.93
C ARG A 91 -4.16 23.46 -14.38
N TYR A 92 -5.16 22.68 -13.95
CA TYR A 92 -5.38 21.33 -14.38
C TYR A 92 -6.79 21.18 -14.94
N LEU A 93 -6.87 20.90 -16.23
CA LEU A 93 -8.12 20.80 -16.98
C LEU A 93 -8.32 19.37 -17.45
N THR A 94 -9.55 18.85 -17.37
CA THR A 94 -9.90 17.52 -17.85
C THR A 94 -11.02 17.56 -18.87
N CYS A 95 -11.01 16.62 -19.81
CA CYS A 95 -12.10 16.41 -20.76
C CYS A 95 -12.42 14.92 -20.80
N ILE A 96 -13.55 14.54 -20.22
CA ILE A 96 -14.02 13.16 -20.14
C ILE A 96 -15.35 13.07 -20.86
N ASP A 97 -15.34 12.42 -22.04
CA ASP A 97 -16.50 12.19 -22.86
C ASP A 97 -16.51 10.72 -23.32
N GLU A 98 -17.50 9.97 -22.86
CA GLU A 98 -17.61 8.54 -23.13
C GLU A 98 -18.02 8.24 -24.59
N VAL A 99 -18.80 9.13 -25.23
CA VAL A 99 -19.27 8.95 -26.61
C VAL A 99 -18.10 9.00 -27.59
N TYR A 100 -17.18 9.92 -27.37
CA TYR A 100 -15.99 10.11 -28.21
C TYR A 100 -14.74 9.45 -27.61
N ASN A 101 -14.87 8.68 -26.54
CA ASN A 101 -13.77 8.12 -25.75
C ASN A 101 -12.70 9.16 -25.42
N HIS A 102 -13.12 10.38 -25.07
CA HIS A 102 -12.23 11.41 -24.58
C HIS A 102 -11.93 11.12 -23.09
N TYR A 103 -10.66 10.96 -22.79
CA TYR A 103 -10.15 10.82 -21.43
C TYR A 103 -8.81 11.54 -21.40
N LYS A 104 -8.87 12.88 -21.36
CA LYS A 104 -7.74 13.77 -21.64
C LYS A 104 -7.54 14.75 -20.50
N TYR A 105 -6.27 15.08 -20.28
CA TYR A 105 -5.90 16.19 -19.40
C TYR A 105 -5.12 17.25 -20.16
N TYR A 106 -5.15 18.47 -19.64
CA TYR A 106 -4.35 19.59 -20.08
C TYR A 106 -3.91 20.39 -18.87
N GLU A 107 -2.63 20.48 -18.64
CA GLU A 107 -2.03 21.19 -17.53
C GLU A 107 -1.29 22.39 -18.04
N ILE A 108 -1.49 23.54 -17.38
CA ILE A 108 -0.86 24.80 -17.68
C ILE A 108 -0.10 25.25 -16.45
N THR A 109 1.21 25.41 -16.59
CA THR A 109 2.08 25.94 -15.55
C THR A 109 2.82 27.16 -16.08
N PHE A 110 3.38 27.91 -15.18
CA PHE A 110 3.99 29.18 -15.43
C PHE A 110 5.42 29.17 -14.91
N ASP A 111 6.37 29.40 -15.78
CA ASP A 111 7.78 29.52 -15.45
C ASP A 111 8.15 31.00 -15.36
N LYS A 112 8.28 31.47 -14.13
CA LYS A 112 8.57 32.87 -13.78
C LYS A 112 9.99 33.27 -14.19
N ASP A 113 10.92 32.33 -14.09
CA ASP A 113 12.35 32.60 -14.33
C ASP A 113 12.65 32.72 -15.83
N ASN A 114 12.01 31.87 -16.63
CA ASN A 114 12.20 31.83 -18.08
C ASN A 114 11.12 32.58 -18.87
N LEU A 115 10.15 33.18 -18.20
CA LEU A 115 9.00 33.90 -18.79
C LEU A 115 8.25 33.07 -19.81
N ARG A 116 7.94 31.79 -19.45
CA ARG A 116 7.29 30.82 -20.32
C ARG A 116 6.02 30.27 -19.71
N THR A 117 5.07 29.95 -20.56
CA THR A 117 3.91 29.12 -20.23
C THR A 117 4.20 27.70 -20.65
N ASN A 118 4.33 26.79 -19.70
CA ASN A 118 4.56 25.39 -19.99
C ASN A 118 3.21 24.66 -20.00
N VAL A 119 2.97 23.83 -20.99
CA VAL A 119 1.76 23.00 -21.06
C VAL A 119 2.14 21.55 -21.19
N ARG A 120 1.46 20.71 -20.43
CA ARG A 120 1.51 19.25 -20.54
C ARG A 120 0.14 18.72 -20.83
N TYR A 121 0.00 17.81 -21.78
CA TYR A 121 -1.28 17.23 -22.09
C TYR A 121 -1.15 15.83 -22.69
N GLY A 122 -2.19 15.06 -22.58
CA GLY A 122 -2.25 13.71 -23.12
C GLY A 122 -3.54 13.01 -22.76
N ARG A 123 -3.56 11.69 -22.99
CA ARG A 123 -4.57 10.81 -22.42
C ARG A 123 -4.25 10.57 -20.95
N ILE A 124 -5.25 10.64 -20.09
CA ILE A 124 -5.10 10.34 -18.66
C ILE A 124 -4.63 8.88 -18.54
N GLY A 125 -3.53 8.66 -17.79
CA GLY A 125 -2.97 7.33 -17.55
C GLY A 125 -2.09 6.73 -18.66
N ALA A 126 -1.88 7.43 -19.80
CA ALA A 126 -0.95 6.98 -20.83
C ALA A 126 0.51 7.22 -20.40
N ASP A 127 1.39 6.30 -20.77
CA ASP A 127 2.83 6.46 -20.57
C ASP A 127 3.43 7.41 -21.63
N LYS A 128 4.58 8.02 -21.31
CA LYS A 128 5.30 8.93 -22.23
C LYS A 128 5.61 8.32 -23.59
N ASN A 129 5.72 6.98 -23.66
CA ASN A 129 6.06 6.24 -24.88
C ASN A 129 4.86 5.77 -25.69
N ASP A 130 3.63 5.97 -25.20
CA ASP A 130 2.43 5.59 -25.93
C ASP A 130 2.12 6.55 -27.09
N THR A 131 1.45 6.06 -28.13
CA THR A 131 0.99 6.86 -29.30
C THR A 131 0.12 8.05 -28.88
N PHE A 132 -0.59 7.93 -27.73
CA PHE A 132 -1.38 8.99 -27.09
C PHE A 132 -0.69 9.57 -25.86
N GLY A 133 0.63 9.38 -25.75
CA GLY A 133 1.41 9.73 -24.60
C GLY A 133 1.45 11.22 -24.29
N GLU A 134 2.06 11.53 -23.16
CA GLU A 134 2.22 12.90 -22.67
C GLU A 134 3.07 13.72 -23.65
N ARG A 135 2.62 14.96 -23.90
CA ARG A 135 3.33 15.95 -24.71
C ARG A 135 3.51 17.22 -23.94
N GLU A 136 4.66 17.84 -24.12
CA GLU A 136 5.04 19.10 -23.47
C GLU A 136 5.35 20.14 -24.54
N TYR A 137 4.92 21.38 -24.31
CA TYR A 137 5.23 22.54 -25.15
C TYR A 137 5.41 23.78 -24.30
N ASP A 138 6.32 24.64 -24.76
CA ASP A 138 6.53 25.96 -24.21
C ASP A 138 5.97 27.03 -25.10
N TYR A 139 5.28 27.98 -24.49
CA TYR A 139 4.70 29.15 -25.14
C TYR A 139 5.20 30.44 -24.49
N PRO A 140 5.08 31.60 -25.18
CA PRO A 140 5.23 32.90 -24.52
C PRO A 140 4.26 33.02 -23.32
N LEU A 141 4.67 33.80 -22.33
CA LEU A 141 3.93 33.97 -21.10
C LEU A 141 2.49 34.45 -21.31
N SER A 142 2.27 35.35 -22.28
CA SER A 142 0.95 35.85 -22.68
C SER A 142 -0.02 34.79 -23.14
N MET A 143 0.45 33.57 -23.45
CA MET A 143 -0.41 32.47 -23.88
C MET A 143 -1.05 31.69 -22.74
N TYR A 144 -0.72 31.97 -21.48
CA TYR A 144 -1.29 31.24 -20.33
C TYR A 144 -2.83 31.26 -20.36
N TRP A 145 -3.43 32.43 -20.31
CA TRP A 145 -4.88 32.60 -20.32
C TRP A 145 -5.51 32.20 -21.67
N VAL A 146 -4.82 32.44 -22.77
CA VAL A 146 -5.28 32.03 -24.11
C VAL A 146 -5.44 30.51 -24.15
N LYS A 147 -4.47 29.75 -23.62
CA LYS A 147 -4.55 28.28 -23.58
C LYS A 147 -5.62 27.79 -22.61
N TYR A 148 -5.78 28.44 -21.47
CA TYR A 148 -6.82 28.14 -20.50
C TYR A 148 -8.23 28.26 -21.13
N TYR A 149 -8.58 29.44 -21.64
CA TYR A 149 -9.91 29.67 -22.21
C TYR A 149 -10.13 28.90 -23.52
N GLU A 150 -9.07 28.68 -24.33
CA GLU A 150 -9.16 27.79 -25.50
C GLU A 150 -9.61 26.38 -25.09
N LYS A 151 -9.11 25.86 -23.99
CA LYS A 151 -9.49 24.52 -23.54
C LYS A 151 -10.90 24.47 -22.97
N LEU A 152 -11.29 25.45 -22.16
CA LEU A 152 -12.67 25.57 -21.68
C LEU A 152 -13.67 25.60 -22.86
N SER A 153 -13.37 26.36 -23.93
CA SER A 153 -14.24 26.43 -25.13
C SER A 153 -14.30 25.10 -25.90
N LYS A 154 -13.37 24.17 -25.66
CA LYS A 154 -13.34 22.82 -26.24
C LYS A 154 -13.95 21.75 -25.32
N GLY A 155 -14.66 22.14 -24.27
CA GLY A 155 -15.34 21.24 -23.35
C GLY A 155 -14.45 20.64 -22.27
N TYR A 156 -13.28 21.24 -22.00
CA TYR A 156 -12.51 20.91 -20.80
C TYR A 156 -13.12 21.62 -19.58
N GLU A 157 -13.06 20.95 -18.45
CA GLU A 157 -13.46 21.50 -17.15
C GLU A 157 -12.21 21.78 -16.28
N ASP A 158 -12.24 22.90 -15.56
CA ASP A 158 -11.18 23.22 -14.59
C ASP A 158 -11.34 22.36 -13.34
N LYS A 159 -10.31 21.56 -13.05
CA LYS A 159 -10.22 20.67 -11.90
C LYS A 159 -8.94 20.95 -11.08
N SER A 160 -8.48 22.22 -11.12
CA SER A 160 -7.21 22.62 -10.48
C SER A 160 -7.22 22.39 -8.97
N GLU A 161 -8.37 22.56 -8.32
CA GLU A 161 -8.55 22.31 -6.89
C GLU A 161 -8.31 20.83 -6.48
N LEU A 162 -8.39 19.91 -7.43
CA LEU A 162 -8.19 18.48 -7.18
C LEU A 162 -6.72 18.07 -7.22
N LYS A 163 -5.82 19.01 -7.58
CA LYS A 163 -4.41 18.75 -7.78
C LYS A 163 -3.52 19.51 -6.81
N ASP A 164 -2.58 18.81 -6.19
CA ASP A 164 -1.52 19.39 -5.37
C ASP A 164 -0.28 19.62 -6.24
N PHE A 165 -0.12 20.86 -6.74
CA PHE A 165 1.01 21.22 -7.59
C PHE A 165 2.32 21.36 -6.82
N ASP A 166 2.27 21.64 -5.52
CA ASP A 166 3.45 21.82 -4.67
C ASP A 166 4.11 20.48 -4.31
N ASN A 167 3.31 19.42 -4.20
CA ASN A 167 3.81 18.09 -3.84
C ASN A 167 4.60 17.38 -4.96
N ARG A 168 4.56 17.88 -6.20
CA ARG A 168 5.35 17.31 -7.30
C ARG A 168 6.85 17.42 -7.12
N GLN A 169 7.31 18.45 -6.42
CA GLN A 169 8.73 18.73 -6.21
C GLN A 169 9.24 18.20 -4.87
N LYS A 170 8.35 17.88 -3.94
CA LYS A 170 8.75 17.29 -2.67
C LYS A 170 8.95 15.79 -2.88
N LYS A 171 10.21 15.38 -3.04
CA LYS A 171 10.61 13.99 -2.77
C LYS A 171 10.01 13.61 -1.43
N GLY A 172 9.28 12.49 -1.39
CA GLY A 172 8.76 11.96 -0.13
C GLY A 172 9.88 11.95 0.91
N THR A 173 9.53 12.08 2.19
CA THR A 173 10.51 12.07 3.28
C THR A 173 11.42 10.86 3.09
N GLU A 174 12.69 11.07 2.80
CA GLU A 174 13.69 10.00 2.69
C GLU A 174 13.97 9.53 4.12
N TYR A 175 13.61 8.29 4.41
CA TYR A 175 13.94 7.63 5.67
C TYR A 175 15.22 6.82 5.50
N GLU A 176 15.96 6.68 6.61
CA GLU A 176 17.03 5.70 6.65
C GLU A 176 16.48 4.28 6.39
N PRO A 177 17.25 3.39 5.75
CA PRO A 177 16.87 2.01 5.56
C PRO A 177 16.53 1.32 6.89
N VAL A 178 15.59 0.36 6.86
CA VAL A 178 15.23 -0.43 8.05
C VAL A 178 16.50 -1.03 8.66
N LYS A 179 16.74 -0.74 9.95
CA LYS A 179 17.98 -1.14 10.65
C LYS A 179 17.98 -2.60 11.06
N ASP A 180 16.81 -3.15 11.40
CA ASP A 180 16.69 -4.55 11.80
C ASP A 180 16.82 -5.49 10.60
N LYS A 181 17.91 -6.27 10.56
CA LYS A 181 18.24 -7.17 9.43
C LYS A 181 17.22 -8.29 9.20
N TYR A 182 16.45 -8.69 10.22
CA TYR A 182 15.47 -9.78 10.14
C TYR A 182 14.15 -9.34 9.54
N SER A 183 13.79 -8.08 9.73
CA SER A 183 12.54 -7.52 9.18
C SER A 183 12.74 -6.71 7.90
N LYS A 184 13.98 -6.22 7.65
CA LYS A 184 14.29 -5.29 6.54
C LYS A 184 13.69 -5.71 5.20
N SER A 185 14.05 -6.89 4.71
CA SER A 185 13.64 -7.34 3.38
C SER A 185 12.12 -7.47 3.24
N LEU A 186 11.45 -7.91 4.30
CA LEU A 186 9.99 -8.07 4.29
C LEU A 186 9.27 -6.72 4.36
N ILE A 187 9.71 -5.83 5.23
CA ILE A 187 9.10 -4.49 5.35
C ILE A 187 9.30 -3.68 4.06
N GLU A 188 10.51 -3.66 3.51
CA GLU A 188 10.78 -2.98 2.23
C GLU A 188 9.99 -3.60 1.07
N PHE A 189 9.74 -4.92 1.10
CA PHE A 189 8.87 -5.58 0.13
C PHE A 189 7.41 -5.10 0.25
N LEU A 190 6.85 -5.00 1.45
CA LEU A 190 5.46 -4.55 1.66
C LEU A 190 5.28 -3.08 1.24
N ILE A 191 6.25 -2.21 1.56
CA ILE A 191 6.23 -0.80 1.14
C ILE A 191 6.24 -0.70 -0.40
N ARG A 192 7.13 -1.47 -1.05
CA ARG A 192 7.20 -1.50 -2.51
C ARG A 192 5.90 -2.02 -3.14
N LYS A 193 5.30 -3.09 -2.59
CA LYS A 193 4.03 -3.64 -3.08
C LYS A 193 2.89 -2.63 -2.99
N GLN A 194 2.80 -1.89 -1.89
CA GLN A 194 1.82 -0.81 -1.77
C GLN A 194 2.05 0.27 -2.84
N LYS A 195 3.31 0.70 -3.02
CA LYS A 195 3.68 1.69 -4.03
C LYS A 195 3.35 1.21 -5.45
N ASP A 196 3.78 0.00 -5.80
CA ASP A 196 3.51 -0.61 -7.12
C ASP A 196 2.00 -0.70 -7.39
N TYR A 197 1.20 -1.05 -6.37
CA TYR A 197 -0.26 -1.12 -6.48
C TYR A 197 -0.88 0.24 -6.78
N VAL A 198 -0.51 1.27 -6.05
CA VAL A 198 -1.00 2.64 -6.29
C VAL A 198 -0.54 3.15 -7.66
N GLU A 199 0.74 2.98 -8.00
CA GLU A 199 1.32 3.46 -9.26
C GLU A 199 0.82 2.72 -10.50
N SER A 200 0.41 1.46 -10.37
CA SER A 200 -0.19 0.70 -11.48
C SER A 200 -1.63 1.10 -11.76
N ASN A 201 -2.36 1.58 -10.76
CA ASN A 201 -3.78 1.91 -10.86
C ASN A 201 -4.02 3.40 -11.12
N TYR A 202 -3.33 4.29 -10.39
CA TYR A 202 -3.46 5.71 -10.62
C TYR A 202 -2.45 6.23 -11.65
N SER A 203 -2.84 7.27 -12.35
CA SER A 203 -1.90 8.04 -13.18
C SER A 203 -1.00 8.87 -12.25
N THR A 204 0.18 8.36 -11.94
CA THR A 204 1.10 8.92 -10.92
C THR A 204 1.69 10.29 -11.24
N GLY A 205 1.47 10.83 -12.45
CA GLY A 205 1.78 12.22 -12.77
C GLY A 205 0.94 13.26 -12.03
N ALA A 206 -0.08 12.81 -11.25
CA ALA A 206 -0.99 13.69 -10.53
C ALA A 206 -0.83 13.52 -9.01
N ALA A 207 -0.24 14.50 -8.34
CA ALA A 207 -0.42 14.66 -6.91
C ALA A 207 -1.87 15.13 -6.68
N PHE A 208 -2.65 14.33 -5.94
CA PHE A 208 -4.03 14.68 -5.61
C PHE A 208 -4.08 15.50 -4.33
N SER A 209 -4.95 16.52 -4.31
CA SER A 209 -5.18 17.34 -3.13
C SER A 209 -6.00 16.57 -2.08
N MET A 210 -5.97 17.07 -0.83
CA MET A 210 -6.88 16.55 0.22
C MET A 210 -8.34 16.73 -0.16
N GLU A 211 -8.67 17.75 -0.93
CA GLU A 211 -10.03 17.98 -1.45
C GLU A 211 -10.45 16.86 -2.41
N ALA A 212 -9.54 16.42 -3.30
CA ALA A 212 -9.79 15.28 -4.19
C ALA A 212 -10.07 14.01 -3.38
N VAL A 213 -9.29 13.75 -2.33
CA VAL A 213 -9.48 12.59 -1.45
C VAL A 213 -10.85 12.64 -0.78
N LYS A 214 -11.22 13.77 -0.13
CA LYS A 214 -12.51 13.93 0.56
C LYS A 214 -13.71 13.78 -0.39
N LYS A 215 -13.62 14.34 -1.60
CA LYS A 215 -14.66 14.18 -2.63
C LYS A 215 -14.80 12.73 -3.06
N SER A 216 -13.68 12.03 -3.24
CA SER A 216 -13.69 10.62 -3.62
C SER A 216 -14.27 9.71 -2.53
N GLU A 217 -13.93 9.95 -1.26
CA GLU A 217 -14.53 9.25 -0.13
C GLU A 217 -16.06 9.39 -0.14
N LYS A 218 -16.57 10.61 -0.33
CA LYS A 218 -18.00 10.87 -0.42
C LYS A 218 -18.66 10.14 -1.59
N ILE A 219 -18.03 10.14 -2.76
CA ILE A 219 -18.54 9.42 -3.94
C ILE A 219 -18.59 7.90 -3.66
N LEU A 220 -17.57 7.33 -3.02
CA LEU A 220 -17.53 5.91 -2.66
C LEU A 220 -18.65 5.56 -1.67
N GLU A 221 -18.94 6.44 -0.70
CA GLU A 221 -20.09 6.29 0.20
C GLU A 221 -21.41 6.28 -0.57
N GLU A 222 -21.61 7.22 -1.48
CA GLU A 222 -22.81 7.30 -2.32
C GLU A 222 -22.94 6.06 -3.23
N LEU A 223 -21.85 5.59 -3.82
CA LEU A 223 -21.80 4.37 -4.63
C LEU A 223 -22.29 3.15 -3.85
N LYS A 224 -21.84 2.98 -2.60
CA LYS A 224 -22.29 1.90 -1.72
C LYS A 224 -23.78 1.97 -1.46
N ALA A 225 -24.29 3.16 -1.14
CA ALA A 225 -25.70 3.37 -0.88
C ALA A 225 -26.57 3.00 -2.12
N TYR A 226 -26.12 3.34 -3.34
CA TYR A 226 -26.82 2.95 -4.55
C TYR A 226 -26.64 1.46 -4.88
N ALA A 227 -25.48 0.87 -4.63
CA ALA A 227 -25.21 -0.55 -4.89
C ALA A 227 -26.15 -1.48 -4.12
N ASP A 228 -26.56 -1.09 -2.91
CA ASP A 228 -27.50 -1.83 -2.07
C ASP A 228 -28.99 -1.44 -2.28
N SER A 229 -29.23 -0.41 -3.10
CA SER A 229 -30.59 0.11 -3.31
C SER A 229 -31.37 -0.69 -4.36
N SER A 230 -32.70 -0.57 -4.29
CA SER A 230 -33.65 -1.06 -5.30
C SER A 230 -34.20 0.06 -6.20
N PHE A 231 -33.55 1.21 -6.25
CA PHE A 231 -34.01 2.35 -7.06
C PHE A 231 -33.99 2.04 -8.55
N SER A 232 -35.00 2.49 -9.28
CA SER A 232 -35.15 2.26 -10.72
C SER A 232 -34.05 2.94 -11.55
N ASN A 233 -33.42 4.00 -11.04
CA ASN A 233 -32.33 4.72 -11.68
C ASN A 233 -30.93 4.32 -11.19
N LYS A 234 -30.81 3.22 -10.45
CA LYS A 234 -29.57 2.73 -9.82
C LYS A 234 -28.40 2.71 -10.80
N GLN A 235 -28.55 2.03 -11.94
CA GLN A 235 -27.46 1.89 -12.92
C GLN A 235 -27.00 3.24 -13.49
N PHE A 236 -27.93 4.15 -13.75
CA PHE A 236 -27.59 5.49 -14.21
C PHE A 236 -26.76 6.25 -13.16
N LYS A 237 -27.19 6.23 -11.91
CA LYS A 237 -26.46 6.90 -10.81
C LYS A 237 -25.09 6.30 -10.55
N ILE A 238 -24.96 4.98 -10.55
CA ILE A 238 -23.67 4.29 -10.45
C ILE A 238 -22.73 4.72 -11.56
N ARG A 239 -23.23 4.81 -12.82
CA ARG A 239 -22.47 5.26 -13.97
C ARG A 239 -21.93 6.68 -13.79
N GLU A 240 -22.78 7.63 -13.39
CA GLU A 240 -22.39 9.02 -13.17
C GLU A 240 -21.37 9.14 -12.03
N LEU A 241 -21.57 8.45 -10.91
CA LEU A 241 -20.66 8.48 -9.77
C LEU A 241 -19.29 7.88 -10.12
N PHE A 242 -19.21 6.77 -10.85
CA PHE A 242 -17.92 6.23 -11.30
C PHE A 242 -17.24 7.14 -12.33
N LYS A 243 -18.00 7.77 -13.22
CA LYS A 243 -17.45 8.77 -14.13
C LYS A 243 -16.86 9.95 -13.39
N GLU A 244 -17.53 10.44 -12.35
CA GLU A 244 -17.02 11.48 -11.47
C GLU A 244 -15.79 11.01 -10.69
N LEU A 245 -15.80 9.81 -10.12
CA LEU A 245 -14.67 9.23 -9.39
C LEU A 245 -13.40 9.17 -10.24
N VAL A 246 -13.50 8.67 -11.48
CA VAL A 246 -12.33 8.59 -12.38
C VAL A 246 -11.91 9.96 -12.94
N THR A 247 -12.76 10.97 -12.81
CA THR A 247 -12.42 12.37 -13.11
C THR A 247 -11.55 12.96 -11.99
N ILE A 248 -11.91 12.67 -10.74
CA ILE A 248 -11.21 13.16 -9.55
C ILE A 248 -9.91 12.39 -9.32
N LEU A 249 -9.99 11.07 -9.41
CA LEU A 249 -8.85 10.15 -9.26
C LEU A 249 -8.54 9.46 -10.61
N PRO A 250 -7.79 10.10 -11.48
CA PRO A 250 -7.52 9.59 -12.82
C PRO A 250 -6.87 8.21 -12.83
N ARG A 251 -7.48 7.30 -13.60
CA ARG A 251 -7.06 5.91 -13.77
C ARG A 251 -6.50 5.63 -15.15
N ARG A 252 -5.79 4.52 -15.29
CA ARG A 252 -5.39 4.01 -16.62
C ARG A 252 -6.55 3.28 -17.27
N ILE A 253 -7.40 4.01 -18.00
CA ILE A 253 -8.58 3.49 -18.69
C ILE A 253 -8.38 3.58 -20.21
N ALA A 254 -8.35 2.44 -20.87
CA ALA A 254 -8.19 2.37 -22.33
C ALA A 254 -9.44 2.88 -23.06
N ASP A 255 -10.63 2.48 -22.60
CA ASP A 255 -11.92 2.91 -23.13
C ASP A 255 -12.90 3.18 -22.00
N VAL A 256 -13.34 4.44 -21.90
CA VAL A 256 -14.21 4.92 -20.80
C VAL A 256 -15.60 4.30 -20.88
N SER A 257 -16.17 4.18 -22.10
CA SER A 257 -17.50 3.58 -22.27
C SER A 257 -17.50 2.11 -21.87
N ASN A 258 -16.49 1.36 -22.32
CA ASN A 258 -16.34 -0.06 -21.98
C ASN A 258 -16.14 -0.24 -20.47
N TYR A 259 -15.35 0.60 -19.84
CA TYR A 259 -15.17 0.59 -18.38
C TYR A 259 -16.49 0.83 -17.64
N LEU A 260 -17.22 1.87 -17.99
CA LEU A 260 -18.49 2.20 -17.34
C LEU A 260 -19.57 1.14 -17.61
N ASN A 261 -19.60 0.54 -18.80
CA ASN A 261 -20.50 -0.57 -19.14
C ASN A 261 -20.18 -1.82 -18.31
N TYR A 262 -18.88 -2.14 -18.16
CA TYR A 262 -18.46 -3.24 -17.29
C TYR A 262 -18.95 -3.03 -15.86
N ILE A 263 -18.72 -1.86 -15.27
CA ILE A 263 -19.14 -1.54 -13.88
C ILE A 263 -20.67 -1.66 -13.72
N THR A 264 -21.43 -1.07 -14.62
CA THR A 264 -22.90 -1.11 -14.53
C THR A 264 -23.50 -2.48 -14.84
N GLY A 265 -22.74 -3.37 -15.45
CA GLY A 265 -23.13 -4.77 -15.70
C GLY A 265 -22.82 -5.74 -14.56
N LEU A 266 -22.13 -5.30 -13.51
CA LEU A 266 -21.81 -6.14 -12.35
C LEU A 266 -23.07 -6.48 -11.52
N SER A 267 -23.06 -7.66 -10.90
CA SER A 267 -24.05 -7.97 -9.82
C SER A 267 -23.84 -7.03 -8.64
N SER A 268 -24.82 -6.90 -7.75
CA SER A 268 -24.69 -6.05 -6.56
C SER A 268 -23.49 -6.46 -5.69
N GLU A 269 -23.25 -7.76 -5.54
CA GLU A 269 -22.11 -8.30 -4.79
C GLU A 269 -20.77 -7.94 -5.46
N ALA A 270 -20.65 -8.17 -6.76
CA ALA A 270 -19.42 -7.87 -7.51
C ALA A 270 -19.16 -6.36 -7.59
N LEU A 271 -20.21 -5.54 -7.67
CA LEU A 271 -20.11 -4.08 -7.62
C LEU A 271 -19.58 -3.60 -6.26
N MET A 272 -20.10 -4.17 -5.17
CA MET A 272 -19.63 -3.84 -3.83
C MET A 272 -18.15 -4.22 -3.63
N GLU A 273 -17.75 -5.40 -4.08
CA GLU A 273 -16.35 -5.82 -4.06
C GLU A 273 -15.46 -4.83 -4.85
N HIS A 274 -15.93 -4.37 -6.01
CA HIS A 274 -15.21 -3.38 -6.79
C HIS A 274 -15.08 -2.04 -6.06
N ILE A 275 -16.14 -1.57 -5.39
CA ILE A 275 -16.11 -0.34 -4.58
C ILE A 275 -15.12 -0.47 -3.40
N GLU A 276 -15.06 -1.64 -2.76
CA GLU A 276 -14.07 -1.90 -1.70
C GLU A 276 -12.63 -1.85 -2.21
N GLN A 277 -12.39 -2.39 -3.42
CA GLN A 277 -11.07 -2.29 -4.06
C GLN A 277 -10.68 -0.83 -4.33
N GLU A 278 -11.66 0.01 -4.72
CA GLU A 278 -11.47 1.44 -4.90
C GLU A 278 -11.12 2.15 -3.58
N GLU A 279 -11.76 1.78 -2.48
CA GLU A 279 -11.45 2.31 -1.15
C GLU A 279 -10.06 1.88 -0.65
N ASP A 280 -9.73 0.60 -0.81
CA ASP A 280 -8.40 0.10 -0.47
C ASP A 280 -7.31 0.86 -1.24
N LEU A 281 -7.55 1.09 -2.53
CA LEU A 281 -6.62 1.84 -3.36
C LEU A 281 -6.50 3.30 -2.92
N LEU A 282 -7.62 3.96 -2.58
CA LEU A 282 -7.61 5.33 -2.08
C LEU A 282 -6.89 5.43 -0.72
N ASN A 283 -7.10 4.47 0.18
CA ASN A 283 -6.42 4.41 1.46
C ASN A 283 -4.91 4.21 1.30
N ASN A 284 -4.49 3.31 0.41
CA ASN A 284 -3.08 3.11 0.08
C ASN A 284 -2.46 4.38 -0.54
N PHE A 285 -3.19 5.09 -1.38
CA PHE A 285 -2.75 6.37 -1.93
C PHE A 285 -2.58 7.43 -0.82
N LYS A 286 -3.55 7.57 0.08
CA LYS A 286 -3.48 8.51 1.22
C LYS A 286 -2.22 8.28 2.05
N ASP A 287 -1.91 7.03 2.35
CA ASP A 287 -0.75 6.67 3.16
C ASP A 287 0.59 7.01 2.52
N LEU A 288 0.67 6.99 1.19
CA LEU A 288 1.90 7.26 0.44
C LEU A 288 2.11 8.74 0.14
N TYR A 289 1.04 9.46 -0.19
CA TYR A 289 1.14 10.76 -0.85
C TYR A 289 0.47 11.91 -0.08
N VAL A 290 -0.42 11.61 0.87
CA VAL A 290 -1.13 12.65 1.62
C VAL A 290 -0.51 12.82 3.00
N LYS A 291 0.08 13.98 3.27
CA LYS A 291 0.59 14.32 4.61
C LYS A 291 -0.58 14.47 5.58
N LYS A 292 -0.48 13.87 6.75
CA LYS A 292 -1.42 14.15 7.85
C LYS A 292 -1.20 15.58 8.33
N GLU A 293 -2.27 16.35 8.47
CA GLU A 293 -2.26 17.79 8.88
C GLU A 293 -1.50 18.06 10.20
N ASN A 294 -1.21 17.04 10.99
CA ASN A 294 -0.53 17.11 12.28
C ASN A 294 0.91 16.55 12.29
N GLU A 295 1.44 16.11 11.15
CA GLU A 295 2.85 15.77 11.07
C GLU A 295 3.64 17.07 10.93
N ALA A 296 4.03 17.67 12.07
CA ALA A 296 5.06 18.68 12.08
C ALA A 296 6.25 18.20 11.25
N GLU A 297 6.91 19.08 10.52
CA GLU A 297 8.17 18.83 9.81
C GLU A 297 9.28 18.45 10.83
N GLU A 298 9.08 17.38 11.60
CA GLU A 298 10.19 16.74 12.28
C GLU A 298 11.07 16.15 11.17
N LYS A 299 12.18 16.81 10.92
CA LYS A 299 13.28 16.24 10.15
C LYS A 299 13.50 14.83 10.65
N ALA A 300 13.36 13.85 9.77
CA ALA A 300 13.60 12.44 10.07
C ALA A 300 15.11 12.18 10.28
N ASP A 301 15.77 13.03 11.07
CA ASP A 301 17.19 12.95 11.33
C ASP A 301 17.50 11.60 11.98
N ASN A 302 18.06 10.69 11.21
CA ASN A 302 18.57 9.37 11.60
C ASN A 302 17.56 8.30 12.06
N LYS A 303 16.26 8.49 11.85
CA LYS A 303 15.23 7.46 12.10
C LYS A 303 14.98 6.63 10.85
N ASP A 304 14.89 5.30 11.01
CA ASP A 304 14.35 4.47 9.94
C ASP A 304 12.82 4.59 9.85
N ILE A 305 12.24 4.05 8.78
CA ILE A 305 10.79 4.18 8.51
C ILE A 305 9.92 3.53 9.59
N LEU A 306 10.40 2.49 10.29
CA LEU A 306 9.69 1.86 11.40
C LEU A 306 9.69 2.79 12.62
N GLU A 307 10.87 3.28 13.00
CA GLU A 307 11.04 4.21 14.13
C GLU A 307 10.21 5.50 13.92
N ALA A 308 10.22 6.04 12.70
CA ALA A 308 9.45 7.23 12.35
C ALA A 308 7.93 7.04 12.49
N ASN A 309 7.43 5.82 12.31
CA ASN A 309 6.02 5.48 12.49
C ASN A 309 5.70 4.82 13.84
N ASN A 310 6.61 4.89 14.82
CA ASN A 310 6.47 4.26 16.14
C ASN A 310 6.20 2.74 16.05
N LEU A 311 6.81 2.09 15.06
CA LEU A 311 6.71 0.66 14.79
C LEU A 311 7.98 -0.07 15.21
N THR A 312 7.83 -1.32 15.59
CA THR A 312 8.92 -2.29 15.62
C THR A 312 8.47 -3.57 14.93
N ALA A 313 9.35 -4.15 14.13
CA ALA A 313 9.19 -5.46 13.54
C ALA A 313 10.52 -6.20 13.70
N THR A 314 10.52 -7.32 14.43
CA THR A 314 11.73 -8.04 14.81
C THR A 314 11.55 -9.54 14.62
N CYS A 315 12.66 -10.29 14.69
CA CYS A 315 12.58 -11.74 14.72
C CYS A 315 11.74 -12.21 15.92
N THR A 316 10.97 -13.28 15.69
CA THR A 316 10.08 -13.88 16.69
C THR A 316 10.81 -14.92 17.51
N ASP A 317 10.50 -15.04 18.80
CA ASP A 317 11.01 -16.12 19.65
C ASP A 317 10.47 -17.48 19.20
N TYR A 318 11.28 -18.52 19.27
CA TYR A 318 10.91 -19.88 18.79
C TYR A 318 9.69 -20.44 19.53
N LYS A 319 9.53 -20.14 20.83
CA LYS A 319 8.32 -20.56 21.56
C LYS A 319 7.04 -19.92 20.99
N ASP A 320 7.13 -18.67 20.53
CA ASP A 320 5.99 -17.97 19.91
C ASP A 320 5.74 -18.50 18.48
N ILE A 321 6.81 -18.87 17.75
CA ILE A 321 6.71 -19.58 16.49
C ILE A 321 5.93 -20.88 16.67
N HIS A 322 6.26 -21.68 17.68
CA HIS A 322 5.55 -22.95 17.96
C HIS A 322 4.09 -22.73 18.38
N MET A 323 3.82 -21.69 19.17
CA MET A 323 2.44 -21.32 19.51
C MET A 323 1.66 -20.95 18.25
N ILE A 324 2.28 -20.23 17.32
CA ILE A 324 1.66 -19.84 16.03
C ILE A 324 1.45 -21.07 15.16
N GLU A 325 2.43 -21.97 15.05
CA GLU A 325 2.30 -23.24 14.32
C GLU A 325 1.13 -24.09 14.85
N ASP A 326 0.99 -24.19 16.18
CA ASP A 326 -0.12 -24.92 16.80
C ASP A 326 -1.48 -24.27 16.49
N LYS A 327 -1.54 -22.94 16.37
CA LYS A 327 -2.75 -22.21 15.95
C LYS A 327 -3.02 -22.33 14.43
N LEU A 328 -2.01 -22.53 13.61
CA LEU A 328 -2.16 -22.85 12.18
C LEU A 328 -2.65 -24.28 11.96
N ASP A 329 -2.37 -25.19 12.91
CA ASP A 329 -2.75 -26.60 12.91
C ASP A 329 -2.34 -27.32 11.62
N LYS A 330 -3.27 -27.75 10.78
CA LYS A 330 -2.98 -28.43 9.51
C LYS A 330 -2.20 -27.57 8.51
N ASP A 331 -2.34 -26.25 8.58
CA ASP A 331 -1.71 -25.28 7.67
C ASP A 331 -0.32 -24.81 8.19
N MET A 332 0.21 -25.41 9.27
CA MET A 332 1.49 -24.99 9.88
C MET A 332 2.68 -25.02 8.91
N ALA A 333 2.65 -25.92 7.94
CA ALA A 333 3.71 -26.04 6.94
C ALA A 333 3.75 -24.86 5.95
N ALA A 334 2.64 -24.13 5.77
CA ALA A 334 2.59 -22.95 4.92
C ALA A 334 3.35 -21.76 5.50
N MET A 335 3.60 -21.72 6.81
CA MET A 335 4.30 -20.61 7.45
C MET A 335 5.74 -20.52 6.94
N LYS A 336 6.11 -19.37 6.35
CA LYS A 336 7.43 -19.10 5.80
C LYS A 336 8.26 -18.22 6.73
N THR A 337 7.72 -17.08 7.12
CA THR A 337 8.38 -16.08 7.96
C THR A 337 7.38 -15.56 9.00
N VAL A 338 7.86 -15.29 10.20
CA VAL A 338 7.07 -14.64 11.26
C VAL A 338 7.87 -13.48 11.83
N LEU A 339 7.25 -12.31 11.88
CA LEU A 339 7.78 -11.14 12.57
C LEU A 339 6.93 -10.82 13.79
N ALA A 340 7.58 -10.60 14.92
CA ALA A 340 6.93 -9.97 16.08
C ALA A 340 6.78 -8.47 15.79
N VAL A 341 5.54 -7.98 15.79
CA VAL A 341 5.20 -6.60 15.43
C VAL A 341 4.63 -5.86 16.63
N LYS A 342 5.05 -4.63 16.81
CA LYS A 342 4.45 -3.73 17.78
C LYS A 342 4.26 -2.35 17.16
N ASN A 343 3.02 -1.88 17.17
CA ASN A 343 2.67 -0.51 16.87
C ASN A 343 2.30 0.19 18.17
N ARG A 344 3.09 1.19 18.59
CA ARG A 344 2.88 1.87 19.87
C ARG A 344 1.53 2.58 19.91
N TYR A 345 1.14 3.21 18.79
CA TYR A 345 -0.12 3.94 18.69
C TYR A 345 -1.34 3.01 18.88
N THR A 346 -1.39 1.86 18.17
CA THR A 346 -2.51 0.92 18.28
C THR A 346 -2.50 0.22 19.65
N ASN A 347 -1.32 -0.12 20.17
CA ASN A 347 -1.20 -0.76 21.47
C ASN A 347 -1.69 0.13 22.62
N ASP A 348 -1.34 1.42 22.61
CA ASP A 348 -1.78 2.35 23.66
C ASP A 348 -3.31 2.54 23.61
N ARG A 349 -3.89 2.64 22.41
CA ARG A 349 -5.35 2.69 22.18
C ARG A 349 -6.04 1.40 22.64
N TYR A 350 -5.46 0.24 22.35
CA TYR A 350 -5.96 -1.06 22.78
C TYR A 350 -6.01 -1.17 24.32
N ILE A 351 -4.94 -0.78 25.02
CA ILE A 351 -4.89 -0.77 26.48
C ILE A 351 -5.94 0.18 27.07
N ALA A 352 -6.06 1.39 26.51
CA ALA A 352 -7.02 2.38 26.94
C ALA A 352 -8.47 1.88 26.75
N CYS A 353 -8.79 1.31 25.59
CA CYS A 353 -10.11 0.77 25.27
C CYS A 353 -10.49 -0.38 26.21
N LYS A 354 -9.58 -1.30 26.50
CA LYS A 354 -9.83 -2.37 27.48
C LYS A 354 -10.20 -1.83 28.86
N LYS A 355 -9.50 -0.81 29.32
CA LYS A 355 -9.78 -0.17 30.61
C LYS A 355 -11.13 0.55 30.58
N GLU A 356 -11.41 1.31 29.52
CA GLU A 356 -12.67 2.03 29.34
C GLU A 356 -13.90 1.08 29.33
N LYS A 357 -13.80 -0.01 28.59
CA LYS A 357 -14.88 -1.01 28.44
C LYS A 357 -14.89 -2.06 29.57
N GLY A 358 -13.96 -2.02 30.53
CA GLY A 358 -13.86 -3.01 31.60
C GLY A 358 -13.54 -4.43 31.12
N ILE A 359 -12.84 -4.59 29.98
CA ILE A 359 -12.51 -5.89 29.41
C ILE A 359 -11.27 -6.47 30.09
N GLU A 360 -11.46 -7.55 30.84
CA GLU A 360 -10.38 -8.31 31.45
C GLU A 360 -9.61 -9.19 30.46
N ASN A 361 -8.40 -9.64 30.83
CA ASN A 361 -7.56 -10.49 29.97
C ASN A 361 -8.26 -11.79 29.51
N ARG A 362 -9.14 -12.36 30.32
CA ARG A 362 -9.93 -13.54 29.92
C ARG A 362 -10.90 -13.28 28.76
N GLY A 363 -11.25 -12.01 28.50
CA GLY A 363 -12.05 -11.59 27.36
C GLY A 363 -11.22 -11.21 26.14
N CYS A 364 -9.89 -11.44 26.16
CA CYS A 364 -8.99 -11.18 25.05
C CYS A 364 -8.59 -12.47 24.37
N HIS A 365 -8.61 -12.48 23.04
CA HIS A 365 -8.29 -13.63 22.22
C HIS A 365 -7.21 -13.31 21.20
N LEU A 366 -6.36 -14.30 20.88
CA LEU A 366 -5.48 -14.21 19.71
C LEU A 366 -6.22 -14.76 18.50
N LEU A 367 -6.55 -13.88 17.57
CA LEU A 367 -7.38 -14.17 16.39
C LEU A 367 -6.66 -13.79 15.10
N TRP A 368 -7.00 -14.48 14.03
CA TRP A 368 -6.44 -14.30 12.70
C TRP A 368 -7.15 -13.21 11.92
N HIS A 369 -6.36 -12.43 11.18
CA HIS A 369 -6.84 -11.52 10.16
C HIS A 369 -5.97 -11.67 8.91
N GLY A 370 -6.60 -11.79 7.74
CA GLY A 370 -5.95 -11.84 6.43
C GLY A 370 -6.30 -10.61 5.61
N SER A 371 -5.33 -10.10 4.86
CA SER A 371 -5.53 -9.00 3.92
C SER A 371 -4.65 -9.16 2.70
N ARG A 372 -4.89 -8.37 1.66
CA ARG A 372 -4.04 -8.30 0.47
C ARG A 372 -2.65 -7.77 0.82
N THR A 373 -1.66 -8.20 0.06
CA THR A 373 -0.25 -7.83 0.31
C THR A 373 -0.02 -6.33 0.30
N GLU A 374 -0.66 -5.60 -0.60
CA GLU A 374 -0.57 -4.16 -0.76
C GLU A 374 -1.11 -3.35 0.42
N ASN A 375 -2.01 -3.92 1.21
CA ASN A 375 -2.65 -3.22 2.34
C ASN A 375 -1.81 -3.29 3.63
N TRP A 376 -0.85 -4.21 3.73
CA TRP A 376 -0.17 -4.47 5.00
C TRP A 376 0.67 -3.31 5.52
N TRP A 377 1.29 -2.51 4.62
CA TRP A 377 2.03 -1.35 5.09
C TRP A 377 1.10 -0.29 5.70
N SER A 378 -0.06 -0.04 5.08
CA SER A 378 -1.11 0.81 5.64
C SER A 378 -1.61 0.30 6.99
N ILE A 379 -1.90 -1.02 7.07
CA ILE A 379 -2.35 -1.68 8.30
C ILE A 379 -1.30 -1.55 9.42
N PHE A 380 -0.02 -1.62 9.09
CA PHE A 380 1.05 -1.44 10.09
C PHE A 380 1.08 -0.03 10.64
N LYS A 381 0.96 0.98 9.78
CA LYS A 381 0.99 2.39 10.18
C LYS A 381 -0.23 2.79 11.02
N ASN A 382 -1.41 2.42 10.55
CA ASN A 382 -2.66 2.97 11.04
C ASN A 382 -3.45 2.01 11.94
N GLY A 383 -3.14 0.72 11.91
CA GLY A 383 -3.98 -0.35 12.42
C GLY A 383 -5.11 -0.71 11.44
N LEU A 384 -5.95 -1.65 11.84
CA LEU A 384 -7.20 -1.92 11.13
C LEU A 384 -8.19 -0.80 11.44
N THR A 385 -8.84 -0.27 10.42
CA THR A 385 -9.80 0.82 10.52
C THR A 385 -11.21 0.36 10.18
N LEU A 386 -12.19 0.87 10.91
CA LEU A 386 -13.61 0.72 10.59
C LEU A 386 -13.97 1.74 9.52
N ASN A 387 -14.44 1.28 8.40
CA ASN A 387 -15.06 2.15 7.42
C ASN A 387 -16.56 2.24 7.77
N ASN A 388 -16.90 3.19 8.65
CA ASN A 388 -18.23 3.31 9.26
C ASN A 388 -19.37 3.59 8.26
N ASN A 389 -19.03 4.01 7.04
CA ASN A 389 -20.01 4.32 6.01
C ASN A 389 -20.13 3.22 4.94
N ALA A 390 -19.39 2.13 5.11
CA ALA A 390 -19.36 1.03 4.19
C ALA A 390 -20.49 0.04 4.47
N ILE A 391 -21.58 0.14 3.72
CA ILE A 391 -22.53 -0.97 3.58
C ILE A 391 -21.85 -2.01 2.70
N VAL A 392 -21.33 -3.06 3.31
CA VAL A 392 -20.60 -4.11 2.60
C VAL A 392 -21.50 -5.32 2.46
N THR A 393 -21.84 -5.67 1.24
CA THR A 393 -22.40 -6.99 0.93
C THR A 393 -21.34 -8.04 1.24
N GLY A 394 -21.71 -9.06 2.03
CA GLY A 394 -20.79 -10.12 2.48
C GLY A 394 -20.31 -9.97 3.92
N LYS A 395 -20.50 -8.84 4.58
CA LYS A 395 -20.31 -8.71 6.02
C LYS A 395 -21.58 -9.16 6.74
N MET A 396 -21.66 -10.44 6.97
CA MET A 396 -22.83 -11.11 7.58
C MET A 396 -23.21 -10.52 8.95
N PHE A 397 -22.32 -9.83 9.62
CA PHE A 397 -22.49 -9.28 10.96
C PHE A 397 -22.30 -7.74 11.01
N GLY A 398 -22.55 -7.04 9.90
CA GLY A 398 -22.54 -5.59 9.83
C GLY A 398 -21.13 -4.95 9.75
N GLN A 399 -21.05 -3.69 10.15
CA GLN A 399 -19.90 -2.82 9.92
C GLN A 399 -18.84 -2.95 11.03
N GLY A 400 -18.19 -4.10 11.09
CA GLY A 400 -17.15 -4.38 12.06
C GLY A 400 -15.83 -4.83 11.43
N LEU A 401 -14.81 -4.97 12.27
CA LEU A 401 -13.56 -5.65 11.92
C LEU A 401 -13.71 -7.14 12.17
N TYR A 402 -13.39 -7.93 11.16
CA TYR A 402 -13.60 -9.37 11.15
C TYR A 402 -12.32 -10.12 11.42
N PHE A 403 -12.41 -11.08 12.35
CA PHE A 403 -11.33 -11.99 12.72
C PHE A 403 -11.82 -13.43 12.69
N ALA A 404 -10.89 -14.36 12.59
CA ALA A 404 -11.19 -15.78 12.64
C ALA A 404 -10.40 -16.49 13.73
N PRO A 405 -11.03 -17.43 14.49
CA PRO A 405 -10.31 -18.33 15.39
C PRO A 405 -9.40 -19.31 14.62
N LYS A 406 -9.78 -19.69 13.39
CA LYS A 406 -9.06 -20.62 12.52
C LYS A 406 -8.35 -19.88 11.39
N ALA A 407 -7.09 -20.23 11.17
CA ALA A 407 -6.23 -19.64 10.13
C ALA A 407 -6.78 -19.83 8.71
N GLU A 408 -7.33 -21.01 8.39
CA GLU A 408 -7.87 -21.36 7.08
C GLU A 408 -8.81 -20.29 6.51
N LYS A 409 -9.65 -19.69 7.38
CA LYS A 409 -10.56 -18.65 6.95
C LYS A 409 -9.82 -17.38 6.54
N SER A 410 -8.89 -16.91 7.36
CA SER A 410 -8.11 -15.69 7.09
C SER A 410 -7.16 -15.85 5.91
N MET A 411 -6.65 -17.06 5.64
CA MET A 411 -5.84 -17.34 4.46
C MET A 411 -6.57 -17.09 3.15
N ASN A 412 -7.91 -17.26 3.12
CA ASN A 412 -8.71 -17.01 1.92
C ASN A 412 -8.78 -15.52 1.52
N TYR A 413 -8.40 -14.61 2.41
CA TYR A 413 -8.37 -13.17 2.15
C TYR A 413 -6.97 -12.65 1.80
N THR A 414 -5.97 -13.52 1.71
CA THR A 414 -4.61 -13.15 1.32
C THR A 414 -4.45 -13.15 -0.20
N SER A 415 -3.43 -12.45 -0.71
CA SER A 415 -3.13 -12.40 -2.16
C SER A 415 -2.73 -13.74 -2.78
N SER A 416 -2.36 -14.74 -1.98
CA SER A 416 -2.04 -16.10 -2.44
C SER A 416 -3.27 -16.99 -2.63
N SER A 417 -4.42 -16.55 -2.17
CA SER A 417 -5.66 -17.30 -2.33
C SER A 417 -6.33 -16.91 -3.64
N GLY A 418 -6.32 -17.82 -4.62
CA GLY A 418 -7.16 -17.72 -5.83
C GLY A 418 -8.65 -17.90 -5.51
N SER A 419 -9.13 -17.35 -4.41
CA SER A 419 -10.53 -17.41 -4.06
C SER A 419 -11.35 -16.50 -4.96
N TYR A 420 -12.65 -16.81 -5.10
CA TYR A 420 -13.61 -15.96 -5.81
C TYR A 420 -13.56 -14.49 -5.36
N TRP A 421 -13.18 -14.26 -4.10
CA TRP A 421 -13.18 -12.95 -3.45
C TRP A 421 -11.90 -12.13 -3.62
N THR A 422 -10.76 -12.73 -3.92
CA THR A 422 -9.47 -12.03 -3.89
C THR A 422 -8.72 -12.03 -5.22
N GLY A 423 -9.10 -12.87 -6.19
CA GLY A 423 -8.47 -12.92 -7.51
C GLY A 423 -6.92 -13.07 -7.48
N GLY A 424 -6.35 -13.46 -6.34
CA GLY A 424 -4.92 -13.47 -6.12
C GLY A 424 -4.23 -14.69 -6.73
N ASN A 425 -3.11 -14.45 -7.41
CA ASN A 425 -2.22 -15.49 -7.98
C ASN A 425 -0.80 -15.41 -7.40
N ASP A 426 -0.59 -14.63 -6.33
CA ASP A 426 0.73 -14.52 -5.72
C ASP A 426 1.12 -15.85 -5.05
N LYS A 427 2.40 -16.22 -5.17
CA LYS A 427 2.92 -17.44 -4.52
C LYS A 427 2.84 -17.36 -3.01
N THR A 428 2.96 -16.15 -2.47
CA THR A 428 2.92 -15.87 -1.03
C THR A 428 1.80 -14.91 -0.68
N GLY A 429 1.25 -15.07 0.51
CA GLY A 429 0.26 -14.17 1.08
C GLY A 429 0.66 -13.74 2.49
N PHE A 430 -0.06 -12.79 3.04
CA PHE A 430 0.20 -12.29 4.38
C PHE A 430 -1.05 -12.35 5.24
N MET A 431 -0.86 -12.76 6.48
CA MET A 431 -1.88 -12.74 7.53
C MET A 431 -1.25 -12.37 8.86
N ALA A 432 -2.05 -11.88 9.78
CA ALA A 432 -1.54 -11.50 11.08
C ALA A 432 -2.35 -12.12 12.22
N LEU A 433 -1.69 -12.26 13.36
CA LEU A 433 -2.31 -12.65 14.62
C LEU A 433 -2.46 -11.40 15.48
N TYR A 434 -3.69 -11.11 15.86
CA TYR A 434 -4.07 -9.95 16.65
C TYR A 434 -4.48 -10.35 18.07
N ALA A 435 -4.11 -9.55 19.03
CA ALA A 435 -4.78 -9.53 20.32
C ALA A 435 -6.09 -8.76 20.18
N VAL A 436 -7.22 -9.43 20.34
CA VAL A 436 -8.56 -8.85 20.17
C VAL A 436 -9.32 -8.89 21.51
N ALA A 437 -9.73 -7.73 21.99
CA ALA A 437 -10.52 -7.58 23.19
C ALA A 437 -12.01 -7.82 22.88
N MET A 438 -12.41 -9.08 22.79
CA MET A 438 -13.80 -9.49 22.53
C MET A 438 -14.73 -9.15 23.70
N GLY A 439 -14.21 -9.11 24.92
CA GLY A 439 -14.98 -8.91 26.14
C GLY A 439 -16.05 -9.98 26.30
N LYS A 440 -17.30 -9.55 26.48
CA LYS A 440 -18.47 -10.44 26.45
C LYS A 440 -19.07 -10.43 25.04
N PRO A 441 -18.93 -11.50 24.26
CA PRO A 441 -19.48 -11.53 22.91
C PRO A 441 -21.00 -11.78 22.90
N TYR A 442 -21.68 -11.21 21.92
CA TYR A 442 -23.02 -11.63 21.52
C TYR A 442 -22.86 -12.82 20.56
N GLU A 443 -23.17 -14.02 21.05
CA GLU A 443 -23.05 -15.25 20.26
C GLU A 443 -24.33 -15.46 19.43
N ILE A 444 -24.13 -15.68 18.11
CA ILE A 444 -25.24 -15.90 17.16
C ILE A 444 -24.85 -16.87 16.05
N ASP A 445 -25.82 -17.44 15.38
CA ASP A 445 -25.68 -18.41 14.27
C ASP A 445 -26.40 -17.97 12.99
N HIS A 446 -26.87 -16.74 12.94
CA HIS A 446 -27.62 -16.15 11.82
C HIS A 446 -27.04 -14.77 11.47
N ALA A 447 -27.33 -14.29 10.26
CA ALA A 447 -26.89 -12.98 9.79
C ALA A 447 -27.55 -11.84 10.56
N LEU A 448 -26.80 -10.78 10.80
CA LEU A 448 -27.30 -9.49 11.27
C LEU A 448 -27.57 -8.56 10.07
N SER A 449 -28.11 -7.38 10.34
CA SER A 449 -28.21 -6.32 9.33
C SER A 449 -26.81 -5.90 8.84
N SER A 450 -26.66 -5.63 7.55
CA SER A 450 -25.44 -5.04 6.99
C SER A 450 -25.09 -3.66 7.58
N TYR A 451 -26.09 -3.00 8.18
CA TYR A 451 -25.94 -1.71 8.89
C TYR A 451 -25.65 -1.86 10.39
N PHE A 452 -25.49 -3.09 10.88
CA PHE A 452 -25.25 -3.33 12.31
C PHE A 452 -23.90 -2.71 12.73
N THR A 453 -23.93 -1.97 13.84
CA THR A 453 -22.80 -1.22 14.39
C THR A 453 -22.65 -1.48 15.89
N GLU A 454 -21.70 -0.81 16.53
CA GLU A 454 -21.53 -0.87 18.00
C GLU A 454 -22.81 -0.47 18.76
N LYS A 455 -23.60 0.47 18.25
CA LYS A 455 -24.83 0.95 18.87
C LYS A 455 -25.93 -0.11 18.93
N ASP A 456 -25.87 -1.08 18.02
CA ASP A 456 -26.85 -2.15 17.88
C ASP A 456 -26.49 -3.40 18.71
N LEU A 457 -25.30 -3.37 19.35
CA LEU A 457 -24.87 -4.47 20.21
C LEU A 457 -25.86 -4.71 21.36
N LYS A 458 -26.14 -5.97 21.64
CA LYS A 458 -26.92 -6.37 22.80
C LYS A 458 -26.30 -5.78 24.07
N HIS A 459 -27.15 -5.24 24.93
CA HIS A 459 -26.71 -4.58 26.17
C HIS A 459 -25.72 -5.44 26.98
N GLY A 460 -24.59 -4.84 27.35
CA GLY A 460 -23.49 -5.47 28.06
C GLY A 460 -22.60 -6.40 27.21
N CYS A 461 -22.79 -6.46 25.88
CA CYS A 461 -21.87 -7.11 24.96
C CYS A 461 -20.89 -6.08 24.35
N HIS A 462 -19.69 -6.55 23.96
CA HIS A 462 -18.61 -5.73 23.41
C HIS A 462 -18.24 -6.12 21.97
N SER A 463 -18.79 -7.23 21.49
CA SER A 463 -18.45 -7.83 20.20
C SER A 463 -19.52 -8.83 19.77
N VAL A 464 -19.39 -9.35 18.55
CA VAL A 464 -20.21 -10.48 18.05
C VAL A 464 -19.31 -11.68 17.83
N TRP A 465 -19.82 -12.87 18.16
CA TRP A 465 -19.24 -14.16 17.80
C TRP A 465 -20.24 -14.94 16.96
N GLY A 466 -20.03 -14.89 15.64
CA GLY A 466 -20.80 -15.68 14.68
C GLY A 466 -20.34 -17.14 14.71
N LYS A 467 -21.21 -18.03 15.10
CA LYS A 467 -20.93 -19.47 15.23
C LYS A 467 -21.05 -20.19 13.89
N ALA A 468 -20.13 -21.11 13.65
CA ALA A 468 -20.23 -22.05 12.54
C ALA A 468 -21.51 -22.88 12.66
N GLY A 469 -22.20 -23.11 11.53
CA GLY A 469 -23.46 -23.84 11.49
C GLY A 469 -24.15 -23.69 10.14
N ARG A 470 -25.42 -23.31 10.16
CA ARG A 470 -26.25 -23.27 8.94
C ARG A 470 -25.74 -22.31 7.87
N HIS A 471 -25.18 -21.16 8.28
CA HIS A 471 -24.79 -20.06 7.38
C HIS A 471 -23.25 -19.83 7.30
N LEU A 472 -22.48 -20.33 8.28
CA LEU A 472 -21.04 -20.18 8.35
C LEU A 472 -20.34 -21.53 8.41
N ARG A 473 -19.30 -21.71 7.60
CA ARG A 473 -18.43 -22.90 7.67
C ARG A 473 -17.48 -22.84 8.89
N ASN A 474 -17.03 -21.66 9.27
CA ASN A 474 -16.13 -21.41 10.39
C ASN A 474 -16.64 -20.23 11.22
N ASP A 475 -16.34 -20.22 12.50
CA ASP A 475 -16.64 -19.09 13.39
C ASP A 475 -16.01 -17.79 12.89
N GLU A 476 -16.70 -16.69 13.17
CA GLU A 476 -16.24 -15.31 12.96
C GLU A 476 -16.34 -14.50 14.24
N CYS A 477 -15.33 -13.70 14.50
CA CYS A 477 -15.25 -12.79 15.63
C CYS A 477 -15.23 -11.36 15.12
N ILE A 478 -16.20 -10.55 15.53
CA ILE A 478 -16.39 -9.20 15.00
C ILE A 478 -16.36 -8.19 16.14
N ILE A 479 -15.54 -7.15 15.99
CA ILE A 479 -15.51 -5.98 16.88
C ILE A 479 -15.97 -4.75 16.11
N TYR A 480 -16.55 -3.77 16.82
CA TYR A 480 -17.11 -2.56 16.24
C TYR A 480 -16.43 -1.28 16.74
N ASP A 481 -15.33 -1.43 17.45
CA ASP A 481 -14.41 -0.36 17.85
C ASP A 481 -13.01 -0.79 17.46
N GLU A 482 -12.38 -0.07 16.53
CA GLU A 482 -11.05 -0.39 16.00
C GLU A 482 -9.97 -0.41 17.09
N ARG A 483 -10.22 0.23 18.25
CA ARG A 483 -9.32 0.23 19.41
C ARG A 483 -9.32 -1.13 20.13
N GLN A 484 -10.26 -2.04 19.83
CA GLN A 484 -10.33 -3.37 20.48
C GLN A 484 -9.34 -4.38 19.91
N CYS A 485 -8.46 -4.00 18.99
CA CYS A 485 -7.46 -4.92 18.45
C CYS A 485 -6.06 -4.30 18.40
N ASP A 486 -5.05 -5.16 18.50
CA ASP A 486 -3.65 -4.79 18.39
C ASP A 486 -2.86 -5.92 17.72
N ILE A 487 -2.05 -5.58 16.72
CA ILE A 487 -1.25 -6.57 15.99
C ILE A 487 -0.12 -7.12 16.89
N LYS A 488 0.09 -8.44 16.82
CA LYS A 488 1.17 -9.11 17.56
C LYS A 488 2.19 -9.75 16.64
N PHE A 489 1.73 -10.44 15.60
CA PHE A 489 2.61 -11.13 14.67
C PHE A 489 2.12 -10.95 13.25
N LEU A 490 3.06 -10.72 12.32
CA LEU A 490 2.83 -10.83 10.88
C LEU A 490 3.45 -12.12 10.37
N LEU A 491 2.69 -12.86 9.58
CA LEU A 491 3.11 -14.09 8.95
C LEU A 491 3.14 -13.92 7.43
N GLU A 492 4.23 -14.33 6.83
CA GLU A 492 4.30 -14.67 5.41
C GLU A 492 3.95 -16.15 5.25
N VAL A 493 2.96 -16.45 4.43
CA VAL A 493 2.50 -17.82 4.14
C VAL A 493 2.75 -18.17 2.68
N ASP A 494 3.24 -19.40 2.46
CA ASP A 494 3.53 -19.97 1.14
C ASP A 494 2.98 -21.39 1.09
N ARG A 495 1.89 -21.61 0.38
CA ARG A 495 1.24 -22.93 0.26
C ARG A 495 2.07 -23.94 -0.52
N GLU A 496 3.05 -23.52 -1.30
CA GLU A 496 3.92 -24.45 -1.99
C GLU A 496 4.76 -25.27 -1.01
N ARG A 497 5.07 -24.70 0.16
CA ARG A 497 5.83 -25.38 1.22
C ARG A 497 5.13 -26.64 1.73
N GLU A 498 3.80 -26.68 1.74
CA GLU A 498 2.99 -27.82 2.20
C GLU A 498 3.22 -29.09 1.38
N LYS A 499 3.72 -28.97 0.16
CA LYS A 499 4.09 -30.11 -0.70
C LYS A 499 5.36 -30.82 -0.23
N TYR A 500 6.21 -30.12 0.52
CA TYR A 500 7.57 -30.55 0.87
C TYR A 500 7.81 -30.64 2.37
N LEU A 501 7.01 -29.95 3.17
CA LEU A 501 7.10 -29.89 4.62
C LEU A 501 5.72 -30.27 5.19
N THR A 502 5.66 -31.36 5.95
CA THR A 502 4.37 -31.85 6.51
C THR A 502 4.24 -31.51 7.98
N PRO A 503 3.01 -31.38 8.51
CA PRO A 503 2.77 -31.21 9.95
C PRO A 503 3.41 -32.28 10.81
N GLU A 504 3.45 -33.55 10.33
CA GLU A 504 4.07 -34.66 11.02
C GLU A 504 5.58 -34.49 11.13
N PHE A 505 6.24 -34.01 10.07
CA PHE A 505 7.67 -33.70 10.09
C PHE A 505 7.95 -32.56 11.08
N ILE A 506 7.19 -31.48 11.02
CA ILE A 506 7.31 -30.32 11.92
C ILE A 506 7.19 -30.77 13.37
N LYS A 507 6.14 -31.51 13.71
CA LYS A 507 5.90 -32.04 15.06
C LYS A 507 7.00 -32.99 15.52
N ALA A 508 7.56 -33.78 14.63
CA ALA A 508 8.69 -34.64 14.93
C ALA A 508 9.98 -33.83 15.19
N ALA A 509 10.26 -32.86 14.32
CA ALA A 509 11.46 -32.02 14.44
C ALA A 509 11.48 -31.19 15.74
N ARG A 510 10.34 -30.70 16.22
CA ARG A 510 10.22 -29.99 17.52
C ARG A 510 10.66 -30.83 18.73
N ASN A 511 10.63 -32.16 18.61
CA ASN A 511 11.07 -33.07 19.66
C ASN A 511 12.59 -33.31 19.65
N ILE A 512 13.34 -32.74 18.70
CA ILE A 512 14.80 -32.84 18.66
C ILE A 512 15.38 -32.13 19.89
N LYS A 513 16.17 -32.86 20.65
CA LYS A 513 16.98 -32.30 21.74
C LYS A 513 18.45 -32.54 21.43
N LEU A 514 19.19 -31.42 21.34
CA LEU A 514 20.62 -31.44 21.05
C LEU A 514 21.41 -31.15 22.32
N ASN A 515 22.61 -31.69 22.40
CA ASN A 515 23.53 -31.49 23.53
C ASN A 515 24.98 -31.40 23.01
N GLN A 516 25.92 -31.16 23.95
CA GLN A 516 27.35 -31.12 23.67
C GLN A 516 27.76 -30.14 22.56
N LEU A 517 27.19 -28.90 22.58
CA LEU A 517 27.56 -27.87 21.64
C LEU A 517 29.07 -27.61 21.66
N LYS A 518 29.73 -27.79 20.54
CA LYS A 518 31.17 -27.56 20.35
C LYS A 518 31.39 -26.68 19.13
N ALA A 519 32.32 -25.75 19.25
CA ALA A 519 32.77 -24.92 18.12
C ALA A 519 34.11 -25.43 17.59
N ASP A 520 34.26 -25.46 16.28
CA ASP A 520 35.54 -25.69 15.59
C ASP A 520 35.75 -24.65 14.48
N LYS A 521 36.81 -24.79 13.69
CA LYS A 521 37.14 -23.86 12.60
C LYS A 521 36.07 -23.74 11.50
N ASN A 522 35.15 -24.70 11.41
CA ASN A 522 34.16 -24.78 10.35
C ASN A 522 32.75 -24.36 10.84
N GLY A 523 32.50 -24.41 12.14
CA GLY A 523 31.17 -24.09 12.70
C GLY A 523 30.88 -24.73 14.05
N LEU A 524 29.60 -24.92 14.33
CA LEU A 524 29.06 -25.50 15.55
C LEU A 524 28.66 -26.95 15.30
N ARG A 525 28.93 -27.83 16.27
CA ARG A 525 28.55 -29.23 16.27
C ARG A 525 27.76 -29.57 17.51
N ALA A 526 26.68 -30.31 17.34
CA ALA A 526 25.89 -30.83 18.45
C ALA A 526 25.37 -32.23 18.13
N TYR A 527 24.99 -32.95 19.16
CA TYR A 527 24.53 -34.32 19.04
C TYR A 527 23.10 -34.46 19.53
N MET A 528 22.33 -35.29 18.83
CA MET A 528 20.95 -35.60 19.23
C MET A 528 20.93 -36.32 20.58
N SER A 529 20.08 -35.88 21.49
CA SER A 529 19.96 -36.47 22.83
C SER A 529 19.32 -37.86 22.75
N LEU A 530 19.82 -38.78 23.61
CA LEU A 530 19.22 -40.11 23.82
C LEU A 530 17.77 -40.03 24.38
N ARG A 531 17.36 -38.88 24.91
CA ARG A 531 15.99 -38.66 25.43
C ARG A 531 14.99 -38.29 24.35
N THR A 532 15.41 -38.10 23.11
CA THR A 532 14.51 -37.85 21.98
C THR A 532 13.59 -39.04 21.77
N PRO A 533 12.25 -38.83 21.66
CA PRO A 533 11.31 -39.94 21.53
C PRO A 533 11.57 -40.81 20.29
N ASP A 534 11.40 -42.15 20.41
CA ASP A 534 11.62 -43.11 19.32
C ASP A 534 10.83 -42.78 18.05
N SER A 535 9.59 -42.30 18.17
CA SER A 535 8.75 -41.88 17.05
C SER A 535 9.36 -40.73 16.22
N THR A 536 10.22 -39.92 16.84
CA THR A 536 10.92 -38.81 16.15
C THR A 536 11.95 -39.39 15.16
N PHE A 537 12.74 -40.35 15.56
CA PHE A 537 13.74 -40.97 14.68
C PHE A 537 13.09 -41.55 13.42
N SER A 538 12.01 -42.32 13.59
CA SER A 538 11.28 -42.92 12.46
C SER A 538 10.69 -41.85 11.51
N ARG A 539 10.04 -40.83 12.03
CA ARG A 539 9.40 -39.77 11.23
C ARG A 539 10.38 -38.85 10.51
N LEU A 540 11.59 -38.71 11.07
CA LEU A 540 12.69 -37.96 10.44
C LEU A 540 13.60 -38.87 9.58
N ASN A 541 13.24 -40.15 9.34
CA ASN A 541 14.07 -41.12 8.62
C ASN A 541 15.48 -41.28 9.24
N MET A 542 15.58 -41.22 10.57
CA MET A 542 16.80 -41.41 11.33
C MET A 542 16.75 -42.75 12.05
N ASP A 543 17.90 -43.41 12.13
CA ASP A 543 18.00 -44.63 12.90
C ASP A 543 18.28 -44.32 14.38
N LYS A 544 17.37 -44.75 15.28
CA LYS A 544 17.50 -44.56 16.72
C LYS A 544 18.74 -45.21 17.35
N ASN A 545 19.29 -46.24 16.69
CA ASN A 545 20.48 -46.94 17.16
C ASN A 545 21.77 -46.19 16.81
N ASN A 546 21.73 -45.24 15.91
CA ASN A 546 22.89 -44.47 15.50
C ASN A 546 23.07 -43.19 16.32
N LYS A 547 24.32 -42.74 16.43
CA LYS A 547 24.64 -41.42 16.90
C LYS A 547 24.34 -40.42 15.77
N VAL A 548 23.53 -39.37 16.04
CA VAL A 548 23.19 -38.32 15.06
C VAL A 548 23.89 -37.02 15.44
N GLU A 549 24.68 -36.49 14.53
CA GLU A 549 25.44 -35.27 14.67
C GLU A 549 24.86 -34.19 13.75
N PHE A 550 24.64 -32.99 14.29
CA PHE A 550 24.25 -31.78 13.58
C PHE A 550 25.47 -30.85 13.47
N ILE A 551 25.82 -30.47 12.26
CA ILE A 551 26.95 -29.59 11.94
C ILE A 551 26.41 -28.34 11.30
N TYR A 552 26.41 -27.23 12.05
CA TYR A 552 25.97 -25.91 11.58
C TYR A 552 27.19 -25.05 11.29
N THR A 553 27.43 -24.72 10.02
CA THR A 553 28.62 -24.00 9.58
C THR A 553 28.48 -22.49 9.72
N TYR A 554 29.60 -21.76 9.73
CA TYR A 554 29.58 -20.28 9.80
C TYR A 554 28.99 -19.61 8.53
N ASP A 555 28.86 -20.31 7.44
CA ASP A 555 28.20 -19.87 6.20
C ASP A 555 26.69 -20.24 6.13
N ASN A 556 26.08 -20.54 7.30
CA ASN A 556 24.66 -20.84 7.44
C ASN A 556 24.21 -22.12 6.72
N THR A 557 25.04 -23.13 6.63
CA THR A 557 24.64 -24.47 6.15
C THR A 557 24.47 -25.46 7.31
N LEU A 558 23.57 -26.43 7.14
CA LEU A 558 23.34 -27.49 8.10
C LEU A 558 23.55 -28.84 7.42
N THR A 559 24.46 -29.65 8.00
CA THR A 559 24.68 -31.04 7.62
C THR A 559 24.34 -31.93 8.79
N ILE A 560 23.61 -33.02 8.53
CA ILE A 560 23.25 -34.00 9.56
C ILE A 560 23.87 -35.36 9.18
N LYS A 561 24.64 -35.94 10.09
CA LYS A 561 25.36 -37.18 9.89
C LYS A 561 24.94 -38.22 10.91
N THR A 562 24.90 -39.47 10.51
CA THR A 562 24.70 -40.60 11.40
C THR A 562 25.96 -41.44 11.44
N TYR A 563 26.26 -42.00 12.61
CA TYR A 563 27.40 -42.86 12.86
C TYR A 563 26.89 -44.15 13.51
N ASP A 564 27.31 -45.28 12.94
CA ASP A 564 27.05 -46.59 13.55
C ASP A 564 27.72 -46.64 14.94
N LYS A 565 26.98 -47.06 15.97
CA LYS A 565 27.50 -47.18 17.32
C LYS A 565 28.49 -48.32 17.46
N GLU A 566 28.37 -49.36 16.63
CA GLU A 566 29.22 -50.56 16.65
C GLU A 566 30.42 -50.44 15.71
N LEU A 567 30.24 -49.87 14.54
CA LEU A 567 31.27 -49.67 13.52
C LEU A 567 31.68 -48.18 13.48
N LYS A 568 32.71 -47.80 14.22
CA LYS A 568 33.26 -46.44 14.26
C LYS A 568 33.64 -45.81 12.90
N SER A 569 33.46 -46.53 11.79
CA SER A 569 33.92 -46.17 10.45
C SER A 569 32.82 -45.88 9.43
N SER A 570 31.53 -46.10 9.70
CA SER A 570 30.46 -45.82 8.75
C SER A 570 29.77 -44.47 9.08
N GLU A 571 30.20 -43.42 8.39
CA GLU A 571 29.57 -42.11 8.39
C GLU A 571 28.60 -42.05 7.22
N LYS A 572 27.35 -41.63 7.47
CA LYS A 572 26.33 -41.40 6.45
C LYS A 572 25.70 -40.05 6.64
N GLU A 573 25.70 -39.23 5.59
CA GLU A 573 24.98 -37.98 5.55
C GLU A 573 23.50 -38.22 5.25
N LEU A 574 22.62 -37.63 6.09
CA LEU A 574 21.19 -37.66 5.87
C LEU A 574 20.78 -36.54 4.92
N LYS A 575 19.97 -36.90 3.93
CA LYS A 575 19.47 -35.94 2.94
C LYS A 575 18.05 -35.53 3.26
N PHE A 576 17.83 -34.22 3.27
CA PHE A 576 16.54 -33.56 3.43
C PHE A 576 16.32 -32.61 2.26
N ASN A 577 15.07 -32.32 1.91
CA ASN A 577 14.80 -31.24 0.97
C ASN A 577 15.11 -29.88 1.60
N SER A 578 15.14 -28.81 0.79
CA SER A 578 15.50 -27.47 1.27
C SER A 578 14.59 -26.96 2.41
N TYR A 579 13.29 -27.18 2.30
CA TYR A 579 12.32 -26.73 3.31
C TYR A 579 12.48 -27.49 4.65
N GLN A 580 12.72 -28.79 4.59
CA GLN A 580 13.01 -29.60 5.77
C GLN A 580 14.34 -29.19 6.39
N THR A 581 15.36 -28.93 5.58
CA THR A 581 16.67 -28.46 6.06
C THR A 581 16.55 -27.10 6.76
N ASP A 582 15.81 -26.16 6.20
CA ASP A 582 15.61 -24.85 6.83
C ASP A 582 14.85 -24.95 8.16
N TYR A 583 13.86 -25.86 8.24
CA TYR A 583 13.18 -26.13 9.50
C TYR A 583 14.12 -26.76 10.53
N LEU A 584 14.95 -27.70 10.14
CA LEU A 584 15.96 -28.33 11.01
C LEU A 584 17.05 -27.34 11.46
N LYS A 585 17.40 -26.33 10.65
CA LYS A 585 18.26 -25.21 11.08
C LYS A 585 17.61 -24.42 12.20
N MET A 586 16.33 -24.11 12.08
CA MET A 586 15.59 -23.42 13.15
C MET A 586 15.61 -24.26 14.43
N MET A 587 15.34 -25.56 14.34
CA MET A 587 15.40 -26.48 15.48
C MET A 587 16.79 -26.59 16.09
N PHE A 588 17.86 -26.55 15.28
CA PHE A 588 19.23 -26.49 15.79
C PHE A 588 19.44 -25.21 16.64
N LYS A 589 19.05 -24.07 16.11
CA LYS A 589 19.21 -22.77 16.79
C LYS A 589 18.43 -22.71 18.11
N GLU A 590 17.16 -23.16 18.09
CA GLU A 590 16.28 -23.20 19.26
C GLU A 590 16.84 -24.00 20.43
N ASN A 591 17.60 -25.06 20.15
CA ASN A 591 18.21 -25.84 21.22
C ASN A 591 19.23 -25.05 22.07
N PHE A 592 19.68 -23.86 21.61
CA PHE A 592 20.75 -23.11 22.24
C PHE A 592 20.40 -21.63 22.52
N THR A 593 19.37 -21.08 21.86
CA THR A 593 18.97 -19.68 21.98
C THR A 593 17.46 -19.53 21.83
N SER A 594 16.93 -18.34 22.15
CA SER A 594 15.48 -18.07 22.11
C SER A 594 14.99 -17.64 20.71
N ASN A 595 15.87 -17.07 19.89
CA ASN A 595 15.54 -16.54 18.56
C ASN A 595 16.79 -16.43 17.67
N ASP A 596 16.57 -16.09 16.39
CA ASP A 596 17.66 -15.96 15.42
C ASP A 596 18.68 -14.88 15.79
N ARG A 597 18.28 -13.78 16.44
CA ARG A 597 19.20 -12.72 16.85
C ARG A 597 20.20 -13.20 17.88
N GLU A 598 19.71 -13.87 18.91
CA GLU A 598 20.58 -14.46 19.94
C GLU A 598 21.50 -15.53 19.37
N PHE A 599 20.99 -16.32 18.40
CA PHE A 599 21.80 -17.33 17.75
C PHE A 599 22.94 -16.74 16.92
N ASP A 600 22.69 -15.67 16.17
CA ASP A 600 23.73 -14.99 15.42
C ASP A 600 24.82 -14.41 16.36
N MET A 601 24.42 -13.87 17.50
CA MET A 601 25.38 -13.40 18.52
C MET A 601 26.21 -14.55 19.09
N LEU A 602 25.58 -15.69 19.41
CA LEU A 602 26.28 -16.91 19.85
C LEU A 602 27.26 -17.41 18.79
N LEU A 603 26.85 -17.45 17.55
CA LEU A 603 27.67 -17.91 16.41
C LEU A 603 28.92 -17.04 16.24
N GLU A 604 28.78 -15.71 16.31
CA GLU A 604 29.89 -14.76 16.24
C GLU A 604 30.85 -14.90 17.43
N GLU A 605 30.29 -15.06 18.64
CA GLU A 605 31.11 -15.28 19.85
C GLU A 605 31.97 -16.54 19.72
N LYS A 606 31.36 -17.65 19.32
CA LYS A 606 32.04 -18.92 19.15
C LYS A 606 33.07 -18.90 18.03
N GLN A 607 32.81 -18.18 16.96
CA GLN A 607 33.79 -17.98 15.88
C GLN A 607 35.02 -17.21 16.38
N LYS A 608 34.83 -16.13 17.15
CA LYS A 608 35.91 -15.36 17.76
C LYS A 608 36.72 -16.18 18.76
N GLU A 609 36.08 -17.05 19.55
CA GLU A 609 36.78 -17.94 20.50
C GLU A 609 37.74 -18.91 19.78
N VAL A 610 37.30 -19.49 18.66
CA VAL A 610 38.12 -20.45 17.89
C VAL A 610 39.27 -19.75 17.18
N GLN A 611 39.13 -18.49 16.79
CA GLN A 611 40.16 -17.70 16.11
C GLN A 611 41.22 -17.12 17.05
N LYS A 612 40.95 -17.04 18.37
CA LYS A 612 41.96 -16.59 19.33
C LYS A 612 43.17 -17.51 19.34
N PRO A 613 44.41 -17.04 19.20
CA PRO A 613 45.60 -17.86 19.27
C PRO A 613 45.65 -18.55 20.63
N LYS A 614 45.76 -19.88 20.64
CA LYS A 614 46.01 -20.63 21.86
C LYS A 614 47.34 -20.17 22.45
N VAL A 615 47.29 -19.36 23.51
CA VAL A 615 48.47 -19.02 24.27
C VAL A 615 49.01 -20.34 24.85
N LYS A 616 50.04 -20.86 24.23
CA LYS A 616 50.83 -21.95 24.81
C LYS A 616 51.45 -21.40 26.09
N VAL A 617 50.82 -21.62 27.23
CA VAL A 617 51.50 -21.47 28.50
C VAL A 617 52.66 -22.49 28.49
N LYS A 618 53.85 -21.97 28.25
CA LYS A 618 55.08 -22.75 28.42
C LYS A 618 55.15 -23.14 29.91
N LYS A 619 54.73 -24.37 30.22
CA LYS A 619 55.07 -25.05 31.46
C LYS A 619 56.57 -25.41 31.42
N LYS A 620 57.43 -24.40 31.49
CA LYS A 620 58.86 -24.59 31.60
C LYS A 620 59.57 -23.35 32.07
N GLU A 621 59.21 -22.87 33.24
CA GLU A 621 60.02 -21.86 33.97
C GLU A 621 59.72 -21.75 35.46
N ILE A 622 58.95 -22.69 36.02
CA ILE A 622 58.66 -22.69 37.49
C ILE A 622 59.48 -23.73 38.25
N GLU A 623 60.27 -24.59 37.56
CA GLU A 623 61.10 -25.58 38.26
C GLU A 623 62.57 -25.20 38.49
N MET A 624 63.02 -24.03 38.12
CA MET A 624 64.40 -23.60 38.31
C MET A 624 64.61 -22.45 39.32
N SER A 625 63.60 -22.00 40.05
CA SER A 625 63.74 -20.99 41.10
C SER A 625 63.55 -21.48 42.52
N LEU A 626 63.52 -22.79 42.72
CA LEU A 626 63.44 -23.43 44.05
C LEU A 626 64.72 -24.22 44.43
N LEU A 627 65.80 -24.05 43.66
CA LEU A 627 67.11 -24.64 43.97
C LEU A 627 68.22 -23.61 43.71
N ALA A 628 68.13 -22.41 44.31
CA ALA A 628 69.26 -21.51 44.53
C ALA A 628 69.09 -20.86 45.91
#